data_3eee741ae9a9d05212080b79b6c74248
#
_entry.id   3eee741ae9a9d05212080b79b6c74248
#
_cell.length_a   1.000
_cell.length_b   1.000
_cell.length_c   1.000
_cell.angle_alpha   90.00
_cell.angle_beta   90.00
_cell.angle_gamma   90.00
#
_symmetry.space_group_name_H-M   'P 1'
#
loop_
_entity.id
_entity.type
_entity.pdbx_description
1 polymer ?
#
loop_
_entity_poly.entity_id
_entity_poly.type
_entity_poly.pdbx_seq_one_letter_code
_entity_poly.pdbx_strand_id
1 'polypeptide(L)'
;MSPLGANFWNPHSDQYWRNLYVPGKRAELFPRVLEQIPPESRVASTDYVHTRLTHFERSYDYSQYARKISGYELRVPDDTDYIVIDTQHRYSWIKSPDDIPELRDHPDQWELLPDTTEGYFLILKRVRPDKNTNRESTP
;
A
#
# COMPACT_ATOMS: atom_id res chain seq x y z
N MET A 1 -10.38 -34.77 -13.38
CA MET A 1 -9.51 -34.40 -12.25
C MET A 1 -10.21 -33.37 -11.40
N SER A 2 -10.30 -33.61 -10.13
CA SER A 2 -10.82 -32.61 -9.20
C SER A 2 -9.81 -31.44 -9.11
N PRO A 3 -10.24 -30.16 -9.13
CA PRO A 3 -9.37 -29.03 -8.83
C PRO A 3 -8.79 -29.09 -7.41
N LEU A 4 -9.30 -29.98 -6.58
CA LEU A 4 -8.82 -30.29 -5.22
C LEU A 4 -7.87 -31.48 -5.25
N GLY A 5 -6.83 -31.44 -6.08
CA GLY A 5 -5.81 -32.49 -6.17
C GLY A 5 -5.01 -32.65 -4.87
N ALA A 6 -4.13 -33.65 -4.85
CA ALA A 6 -3.30 -34.00 -3.68
C ALA A 6 -2.57 -32.81 -3.06
N ASN A 7 -2.17 -31.83 -3.86
CA ASN A 7 -1.49 -30.62 -3.39
C ASN A 7 -2.36 -29.72 -2.51
N PHE A 8 -3.68 -29.71 -2.73
CA PHE A 8 -4.61 -28.94 -1.92
C PHE A 8 -4.68 -29.44 -0.46
N TRP A 9 -4.52 -30.72 -0.25
CA TRP A 9 -4.56 -31.38 1.07
C TRP A 9 -3.18 -31.60 1.69
N ASN A 10 -2.11 -31.37 0.93
CA ASN A 10 -0.74 -31.61 1.40
C ASN A 10 -0.22 -30.38 2.18
N PRO A 11 0.07 -30.54 3.50
CA PRO A 11 0.57 -29.43 4.32
C PRO A 11 1.91 -28.82 3.86
N HIS A 12 2.67 -29.55 3.05
CA HIS A 12 3.95 -29.09 2.51
C HIS A 12 3.83 -28.42 1.13
N SER A 13 2.62 -28.34 0.59
CA SER A 13 2.37 -27.70 -0.70
C SER A 13 2.02 -26.22 -0.53
N ASP A 14 2.51 -25.37 -1.43
CA ASP A 14 2.12 -23.97 -1.52
C ASP A 14 0.62 -23.80 -1.81
N GLN A 15 0.00 -24.83 -2.40
CA GLN A 15 -1.43 -24.91 -2.70
C GLN A 15 -2.26 -25.51 -1.57
N TYR A 16 -1.68 -25.71 -0.41
CA TYR A 16 -2.42 -26.20 0.75
C TYR A 16 -3.56 -25.27 1.10
N TRP A 17 -4.76 -25.83 1.32
CA TRP A 17 -5.98 -25.03 1.51
C TRP A 17 -5.90 -24.00 2.63
N ARG A 18 -5.18 -24.29 3.72
CA ARG A 18 -4.99 -23.32 4.81
C ARG A 18 -4.21 -22.09 4.37
N ASN A 19 -3.23 -22.26 3.48
CA ASN A 19 -2.46 -21.14 2.96
C ASN A 19 -3.30 -20.23 2.06
N LEU A 20 -4.34 -20.78 1.43
CA LEU A 20 -5.20 -20.08 0.48
C LEU A 20 -6.44 -19.44 1.12
N TYR A 21 -7.03 -20.11 2.12
CA TYR A 21 -8.36 -19.76 2.64
C TYR A 21 -8.38 -19.35 4.12
N VAL A 22 -7.36 -19.69 4.90
CA VAL A 22 -7.26 -19.21 6.29
C VAL A 22 -6.55 -17.86 6.30
N PRO A 23 -7.15 -16.82 6.89
CA PRO A 23 -6.51 -15.53 7.01
C PRO A 23 -5.16 -15.66 7.75
N GLY A 24 -4.11 -15.15 7.12
CA GLY A 24 -2.78 -15.09 7.72
C GLY A 24 -2.56 -13.80 8.52
N LYS A 25 -1.39 -13.67 9.13
CA LYS A 25 -0.98 -12.50 9.93
C LYS A 25 -1.14 -11.17 9.18
N ARG A 26 -0.92 -11.16 7.87
CA ARG A 26 -1.16 -9.99 7.01
C ARG A 26 -2.61 -9.50 7.10
N ALA A 27 -3.59 -10.41 7.06
CA ALA A 27 -5.00 -10.07 7.18
C ALA A 27 -5.37 -9.60 8.60
N GLU A 28 -4.72 -10.14 9.62
CA GLU A 28 -4.92 -9.74 11.02
C GLU A 28 -4.39 -8.33 11.29
N LEU A 29 -3.30 -7.94 10.62
CA LEU A 29 -2.67 -6.64 10.80
C LEU A 29 -3.31 -5.54 9.94
N PHE A 30 -4.04 -5.89 8.90
CA PHE A 30 -4.63 -4.92 7.97
C PHE A 30 -5.58 -3.90 8.64
N PRO A 31 -6.39 -4.22 9.66
CA PRO A 31 -7.19 -3.24 10.38
C PRO A 31 -6.36 -2.07 10.96
N ARG A 32 -5.11 -2.32 11.37
CA ARG A 32 -4.21 -1.27 11.85
C ARG A 32 -3.80 -0.28 10.76
N VAL A 33 -3.80 -0.71 9.50
CA VAL A 33 -3.61 0.18 8.36
C VAL A 33 -4.81 1.12 8.23
N LEU A 34 -6.03 0.58 8.32
CA LEU A 34 -7.26 1.36 8.21
C LEU A 34 -7.41 2.40 9.32
N GLU A 35 -6.91 2.11 10.53
CA GLU A 35 -6.93 3.06 11.66
C GLU A 35 -6.08 4.31 11.41
N GLN A 36 -5.07 4.21 10.55
CA GLN A 36 -4.16 5.31 10.25
C GLN A 36 -4.60 6.17 9.04
N ILE A 37 -5.60 5.72 8.29
CA ILE A 37 -5.99 6.35 7.03
C ILE A 37 -7.45 6.80 7.13
N PRO A 38 -7.74 8.11 7.09
CA PRO A 38 -9.10 8.61 7.03
C PRO A 38 -9.88 8.06 5.82
N PRO A 39 -11.17 7.68 5.97
CA PRO A 39 -11.95 7.05 4.89
C PRO A 39 -12.11 7.92 3.63
N GLU A 40 -12.08 9.24 3.78
CA GLU A 40 -12.17 10.22 2.69
C GLU A 40 -10.86 10.42 1.92
N SER A 41 -9.80 9.70 2.31
CA SER A 41 -8.48 9.86 1.69
C SER A 41 -8.42 9.21 0.31
N ARG A 42 -7.55 9.77 -0.54
CA ARG A 42 -7.18 9.20 -1.83
C ARG A 42 -5.90 8.40 -1.66
N VAL A 43 -5.99 7.10 -1.90
CA VAL A 43 -4.94 6.16 -1.55
C VAL A 43 -4.37 5.47 -2.78
N ALA A 44 -3.07 5.53 -2.96
CA ALA A 44 -2.35 4.66 -3.88
C ALA A 44 -1.85 3.43 -3.12
N SER A 45 -2.11 2.24 -3.62
CA SER A 45 -1.78 1.01 -2.90
C SER A 45 -1.43 -0.15 -3.80
N THR A 46 -0.68 -1.10 -3.24
CA THR A 46 -0.34 -2.36 -3.90
C THR A 46 -1.55 -3.32 -3.93
N ASP A 47 -1.52 -4.30 -4.82
CA ASP A 47 -2.64 -5.18 -5.15
C ASP A 47 -3.47 -5.68 -3.96
N TYR A 48 -2.82 -6.23 -2.93
CA TYR A 48 -3.51 -6.76 -1.76
C TYR A 48 -4.35 -5.70 -1.03
N VAL A 49 -3.78 -4.51 -0.90
CA VAL A 49 -4.41 -3.36 -0.22
C VAL A 49 -5.45 -2.73 -1.14
N HIS A 50 -5.13 -2.55 -2.41
CA HIS A 50 -5.99 -1.91 -3.40
C HIS A 50 -7.39 -2.54 -3.48
N THR A 51 -7.47 -3.85 -3.51
CA THR A 51 -8.75 -4.58 -3.54
C THR A 51 -9.60 -4.38 -2.28
N ARG A 52 -9.00 -3.97 -1.16
CA ARG A 52 -9.66 -3.74 0.14
C ARG A 52 -10.03 -2.29 0.40
N LEU A 53 -9.49 -1.36 -0.39
CA LEU A 53 -9.75 0.07 -0.27
C LEU A 53 -10.73 0.60 -1.33
N THR A 54 -11.54 -0.25 -1.93
CA THR A 54 -12.50 0.13 -2.97
C THR A 54 -13.61 1.06 -2.48
N HIS A 55 -13.80 1.17 -1.18
CA HIS A 55 -14.78 2.07 -0.55
C HIS A 55 -14.21 3.47 -0.24
N PHE A 56 -12.91 3.68 -0.43
CA PHE A 56 -12.30 5.00 -0.32
C PHE A 56 -12.71 5.89 -1.51
N GLU A 57 -12.63 7.20 -1.34
CA GLU A 57 -13.04 8.16 -2.38
C GLU A 57 -12.35 7.88 -3.72
N ARG A 58 -11.05 7.62 -3.66
CA ARG A 58 -10.26 7.17 -4.82
C ARG A 58 -9.18 6.19 -4.37
N SER A 59 -9.06 5.11 -5.10
CA SER A 59 -8.02 4.11 -4.92
C SER A 59 -7.22 3.97 -6.20
N TYR A 60 -5.91 4.20 -6.12
CA TYR A 60 -4.98 4.10 -7.24
C TYR A 60 -4.11 2.86 -7.09
N ASP A 61 -3.81 2.21 -8.21
CA ASP A 61 -2.87 1.10 -8.23
C ASP A 61 -1.43 1.63 -8.15
N TYR A 62 -0.72 1.21 -7.11
CA TYR A 62 0.69 1.52 -6.87
C TYR A 62 1.62 0.41 -7.38
N SER A 63 1.13 -0.61 -8.07
CA SER A 63 1.98 -1.70 -8.50
C SER A 63 3.08 -1.20 -9.45
N GLN A 64 4.32 -1.56 -9.16
CA GLN A 64 5.46 -1.18 -9.98
C GLN A 64 5.39 -1.84 -11.36
N TYR A 65 4.76 -3.00 -11.44
CA TYR A 65 4.54 -3.71 -12.69
C TYR A 65 3.55 -2.97 -13.60
N ALA A 66 2.41 -2.55 -13.07
CA ALA A 66 1.43 -1.78 -13.82
C ALA A 66 1.99 -0.42 -14.27
N ARG A 67 2.77 0.24 -13.43
CA ARG A 67 3.46 1.50 -13.76
C ARG A 67 4.40 1.35 -14.97
N LYS A 68 5.11 0.21 -15.10
CA LYS A 68 6.03 -0.04 -16.21
C LYS A 68 5.34 -0.40 -17.52
N ILE A 69 4.27 -1.20 -17.44
CA ILE A 69 3.63 -1.75 -18.66
C ILE A 69 2.58 -0.82 -19.22
N SER A 70 1.83 -0.12 -18.39
CA SER A 70 0.70 0.70 -18.80
C SER A 70 1.08 2.12 -19.23
N GLY A 71 2.37 2.46 -19.30
CA GLY A 71 2.83 3.81 -19.67
C GLY A 71 2.47 4.91 -18.67
N TYR A 72 2.06 4.53 -17.45
CA TYR A 72 1.84 5.49 -16.39
C TYR A 72 3.14 6.21 -16.04
N GLU A 73 3.03 7.47 -15.68
CA GLU A 73 4.15 8.20 -15.10
C GLU A 73 4.66 7.45 -13.85
N LEU A 74 5.98 7.46 -13.63
CA LEU A 74 6.61 6.80 -12.47
C LEU A 74 6.38 7.59 -11.17
N ARG A 75 5.19 8.14 -11.01
CA ARG A 75 4.77 8.86 -9.82
C ARG A 75 3.28 8.63 -9.57
N VAL A 76 2.88 8.74 -8.32
CA VAL A 76 1.47 8.71 -7.97
C VAL A 76 0.78 10.01 -8.38
N PRO A 77 -0.54 9.99 -8.65
CA PRO A 77 -1.32 11.19 -8.93
C PRO A 77 -1.11 12.28 -7.87
N ASP A 78 -1.11 13.54 -8.30
CA ASP A 78 -0.84 14.69 -7.42
C ASP A 78 -1.90 14.87 -6.31
N ASP A 79 -3.07 14.29 -6.49
CA ASP A 79 -4.15 14.31 -5.50
C ASP A 79 -4.08 13.16 -4.48
N THR A 80 -3.10 12.27 -4.59
CA THR A 80 -2.91 11.16 -3.65
C THR A 80 -2.52 11.68 -2.28
N ASP A 81 -3.25 11.25 -1.24
CA ASP A 81 -3.00 11.62 0.16
C ASP A 81 -2.10 10.61 0.89
N TYR A 82 -2.28 9.34 0.58
CA TYR A 82 -1.54 8.24 1.20
C TYR A 82 -1.04 7.22 0.17
N ILE A 83 0.09 6.59 0.48
CA ILE A 83 0.57 5.41 -0.23
C ILE A 83 0.64 4.26 0.77
N VAL A 84 0.07 3.11 0.43
CA VAL A 84 0.11 1.90 1.26
C VAL A 84 0.73 0.76 0.48
N ILE A 85 1.81 0.23 1.01
CA ILE A 85 2.61 -0.80 0.35
C ILE A 85 2.59 -2.07 1.19
N ASP A 86 2.19 -3.18 0.58
CA ASP A 86 2.34 -4.53 1.13
C ASP A 86 3.75 -5.05 0.82
N THR A 87 4.56 -5.22 1.85
CA THR A 87 5.94 -5.72 1.70
C THR A 87 6.00 -7.24 1.52
N GLN A 88 4.92 -7.96 1.83
CA GLN A 88 4.88 -9.42 1.85
C GLN A 88 4.42 -10.04 0.53
N HIS A 89 3.89 -9.23 -0.39
CA HIS A 89 3.46 -9.76 -1.67
C HIS A 89 4.66 -10.28 -2.47
N ARG A 90 4.52 -11.47 -3.06
CA ARG A 90 5.60 -12.15 -3.81
C ARG A 90 6.16 -11.32 -4.97
N TYR A 91 5.36 -10.46 -5.55
CA TYR A 91 5.74 -9.55 -6.65
C TYR A 91 6.07 -8.14 -6.17
N SER A 92 6.04 -7.89 -4.87
CA SER A 92 6.45 -6.59 -4.35
C SER A 92 7.96 -6.45 -4.42
N TRP A 93 8.41 -5.43 -5.14
CA TRP A 93 9.83 -5.05 -5.22
C TRP A 93 10.26 -4.22 -4.00
N ILE A 94 9.28 -3.68 -3.29
CA ILE A 94 9.50 -2.82 -2.13
C ILE A 94 9.40 -3.70 -0.88
N LYS A 95 10.52 -3.85 -0.20
CA LYS A 95 10.64 -4.62 1.04
C LYS A 95 11.01 -3.75 2.24
N SER A 96 11.56 -2.57 1.98
CA SER A 96 11.99 -1.62 2.99
C SER A 96 11.65 -0.19 2.57
N PRO A 97 11.67 0.78 3.49
CA PRO A 97 11.48 2.19 3.15
C PRO A 97 12.48 2.72 2.11
N ASP A 98 13.70 2.20 2.08
CA ASP A 98 14.75 2.62 1.14
C ASP A 98 14.44 2.28 -0.32
N ASP A 99 13.56 1.29 -0.53
CA ASP A 99 13.12 0.88 -1.87
C ASP A 99 12.03 1.79 -2.44
N ILE A 100 11.47 2.72 -1.65
CA ILE A 100 10.34 3.55 -2.04
C ILE A 100 10.81 4.78 -2.83
N PRO A 101 10.46 4.90 -4.13
CA PRO A 101 10.91 6.01 -4.96
C PRO A 101 10.47 7.38 -4.42
N GLU A 102 9.27 7.48 -3.87
CA GLU A 102 8.72 8.73 -3.34
C GLU A 102 9.52 9.26 -2.14
N LEU A 103 10.00 8.38 -1.26
CA LEU A 103 10.84 8.78 -0.13
C LEU A 103 12.27 9.13 -0.56
N ARG A 104 12.79 8.43 -1.57
CA ARG A 104 14.14 8.67 -2.09
C ARG A 104 14.23 9.96 -2.89
N ASP A 105 13.27 10.17 -3.80
CA ASP A 105 13.32 11.23 -4.81
C ASP A 105 12.59 12.51 -4.35
N HIS A 106 11.62 12.38 -3.43
CA HIS A 106 10.77 13.46 -2.92
C HIS A 106 10.55 13.39 -1.40
N PRO A 107 11.63 13.37 -0.59
CA PRO A 107 11.52 13.24 0.87
C PRO A 107 10.83 14.43 1.54
N ASP A 108 10.74 15.57 0.85
CA ASP A 108 10.03 16.78 1.27
C ASP A 108 8.49 16.68 1.09
N GLN A 109 8.04 15.76 0.25
CA GLN A 109 6.63 15.60 -0.09
C GLN A 109 5.95 14.44 0.63
N TRP A 110 6.72 13.51 1.17
CA TRP A 110 6.22 12.29 1.76
C TRP A 110 6.84 12.01 3.12
N GLU A 111 5.99 11.64 4.06
CA GLU A 111 6.36 11.21 5.40
C GLU A 111 6.02 9.73 5.59
N LEU A 112 6.99 8.94 6.05
CA LEU A 112 6.74 7.57 6.45
C LEU A 112 6.10 7.56 7.85
N LEU A 113 4.90 6.98 7.95
CA LEU A 113 4.23 6.85 9.24
C LEU A 113 4.89 5.76 10.10
N PRO A 114 4.77 5.86 11.46
CA PRO A 114 5.27 4.83 12.36
C PRO A 114 4.68 3.46 12.05
N ASP A 115 5.55 2.44 12.03
CA ASP A 115 5.13 1.08 11.77
C ASP A 115 4.34 0.49 12.96
N THR A 116 3.08 0.14 12.71
CA THR A 116 2.20 -0.57 13.64
C THR A 116 1.88 -1.98 13.18
N THR A 117 2.48 -2.41 12.08
CA THR A 117 2.15 -3.64 11.37
C THR A 117 3.31 -4.62 11.28
N GLU A 118 4.31 -4.48 12.14
CA GLU A 118 5.48 -5.38 12.21
C GLU A 118 6.21 -5.52 10.85
N GLY A 119 6.27 -4.45 10.06
CA GLY A 119 6.91 -4.42 8.74
C GLY A 119 6.07 -5.01 7.60
N TYR A 120 4.84 -5.47 7.86
CA TYR A 120 3.96 -6.02 6.81
C TYR A 120 3.46 -4.95 5.83
N PHE A 121 3.21 -3.74 6.34
CA PHE A 121 2.76 -2.61 5.52
C PHE A 121 3.58 -1.37 5.80
N LEU A 122 3.92 -0.64 4.74
CA LEU A 122 4.52 0.68 4.82
C LEU A 122 3.46 1.71 4.41
N ILE A 123 3.28 2.74 5.22
CA ILE A 123 2.28 3.78 5.00
C ILE A 123 2.99 5.12 4.89
N LEU A 124 2.82 5.79 3.76
CA LEU A 124 3.30 7.14 3.54
C LEU A 124 2.14 8.11 3.53
N LYS A 125 2.34 9.25 4.16
CA LYS A 125 1.40 10.38 4.14
C LYS A 125 2.01 11.52 3.33
N ARG A 126 1.21 12.15 2.47
CA ARG A 126 1.65 13.34 1.74
C ARG A 126 1.77 14.53 2.68
N VAL A 127 2.93 15.13 2.71
CA VAL A 127 3.18 16.41 3.37
C VAL A 127 2.67 17.51 2.44
N ARG A 128 1.61 18.20 2.81
CA ARG A 128 1.14 19.40 2.09
C ARG A 128 1.64 20.61 2.85
N PRO A 129 2.32 21.56 2.19
CA PRO A 129 2.64 22.83 2.84
C PRO A 129 1.33 23.48 3.27
N ASP A 130 1.26 23.86 4.55
CA ASP A 130 0.11 24.56 5.10
C ASP A 130 -0.20 25.80 4.26
N LYS A 131 -1.38 25.86 3.68
CA LYS A 131 -1.87 27.03 2.93
C LYS A 131 -2.08 28.28 3.81
N ASN A 132 -1.76 28.19 5.10
CA ASN A 132 -2.03 29.25 6.08
C ASN A 132 -0.87 30.22 6.36
N THR A 133 0.30 30.05 5.73
CA THR A 133 1.44 30.95 6.01
C THR A 133 1.39 32.27 5.23
N ASN A 134 0.37 32.50 4.40
CA ASN A 134 0.25 33.74 3.58
C ASN A 134 -0.85 34.69 4.01
N ARG A 135 -1.29 34.66 5.29
CA ARG A 135 -2.30 35.64 5.79
C ARG A 135 -1.78 36.64 6.83
N GLU A 136 -0.49 36.71 7.09
CA GLU A 136 0.10 37.73 7.96
C GLU A 136 1.30 38.39 7.30
N SER A 137 1.07 39.21 6.33
CA SER A 137 1.94 40.37 6.01
C SER A 137 1.22 41.30 5.03
N THR A 138 0.23 41.99 5.55
CA THR A 138 -0.17 43.28 4.99
C THR A 138 -0.06 44.29 6.13
N PRO A 139 0.80 45.29 6.02
CA PRO A 139 0.82 46.40 6.96
C PRO A 139 -0.44 47.27 6.86
#